data_2d6a709eb8b72cdda817e2f80d86ed42
#
_entry.id   2d6a709eb8b72cdda817e2f80d86ed42
#
_cell.length_a   1.000
_cell.length_b   1.000
_cell.length_c   1.000
_cell.angle_alpha   90.00
_cell.angle_beta   90.00
_cell.angle_gamma   90.00
#
_symmetry.space_group_name_H-M   'P 1'
#
loop_
_entity.id
_entity.type
_entity.pdbx_description
1 polymer ?
#
loop_
_entity_poly.entity_id
_entity_poly.type
_entity_poly.pdbx_seq_one_letter_code
_entity_poly.pdbx_strand_id
1 'polypeptide(L)'
;MPYINVSTSAKVNDKVKLLEEISILISSLTNKSRSFVMAKIEDNCQIYFDDETPSCFLEIKSIGSLNPSEMAKPISDFVHQKMGIPLERIYISFEDVPASLWAWNGRTFG
;
A
#
# COMPACT_ATOMS: atom_id res chain seq x y z
N MET A 1 8.30 10.00 -4.02
CA MET A 1 7.04 10.22 -3.27
C MET A 1 6.14 9.00 -3.40
N PRO A 2 6.22 8.03 -2.50
CA PRO A 2 5.30 6.89 -2.54
C PRO A 2 4.00 7.16 -1.78
N TYR A 3 2.93 6.66 -2.34
CA TYR A 3 1.62 6.62 -1.70
C TYR A 3 1.13 5.17 -1.69
N ILE A 4 0.59 4.71 -0.56
CA ILE A 4 -0.04 3.40 -0.46
C ILE A 4 -1.41 3.52 0.21
N ASN A 5 -2.42 2.95 -0.43
CA ASN A 5 -3.75 2.81 0.12
C ASN A 5 -4.05 1.34 0.35
N VAL A 6 -4.43 0.99 1.57
CA VAL A 6 -4.83 -0.37 1.96
C VAL A 6 -6.33 -0.37 2.16
N SER A 7 -7.08 -1.06 1.29
CA SER A 7 -8.52 -1.25 1.44
C SER A 7 -8.77 -2.71 1.79
N THR A 8 -9.45 -2.95 2.92
CA THR A 8 -9.68 -4.32 3.40
C THR A 8 -11.05 -4.48 4.02
N SER A 9 -11.61 -5.68 3.91
CA SER A 9 -12.82 -6.06 4.62
C SER A 9 -12.56 -6.50 6.06
N ALA A 10 -11.31 -6.79 6.40
CA ALA A 10 -10.93 -7.10 7.78
C ALA A 10 -10.99 -5.85 8.65
N LYS A 11 -11.21 -6.05 9.95
CA LYS A 11 -11.11 -4.97 10.93
C LYS A 11 -9.66 -4.89 11.45
N VAL A 12 -9.12 -3.68 11.47
CA VAL A 12 -7.77 -3.42 11.98
C VAL A 12 -7.87 -2.72 13.32
N ASN A 13 -7.31 -3.32 14.36
CA ASN A 13 -7.43 -2.79 15.73
C ASN A 13 -6.51 -1.60 15.98
N ASP A 14 -5.26 -1.68 15.55
CA ASP A 14 -4.30 -0.58 15.71
C ASP A 14 -3.84 -0.08 14.34
N LYS A 15 -4.61 0.85 13.80
CA LYS A 15 -4.36 1.39 12.45
C LYS A 15 -3.08 2.19 12.38
N VAL A 16 -2.77 2.99 13.41
CA VAL A 16 -1.56 3.82 13.41
C VAL A 16 -0.32 2.94 13.37
N LYS A 17 -0.30 1.87 14.16
CA LYS A 17 0.83 0.94 14.18
C LYS A 17 1.01 0.26 12.83
N LEU A 18 -0.09 -0.19 12.21
CA LEU A 18 -0.04 -0.81 10.89
C LEU A 18 0.49 0.15 9.83
N LEU A 19 0.03 1.41 9.87
CA LEU A 19 0.46 2.44 8.92
C LEU A 19 1.94 2.79 9.11
N GLU A 20 2.42 2.85 10.34
CA GLU A 20 3.85 3.05 10.61
C GLU A 20 4.69 1.91 10.04
N GLU A 21 4.28 0.68 10.29
CA GLU A 21 5.01 -0.50 9.83
C GLU A 21 5.02 -0.62 8.30
N ILE A 22 3.89 -0.36 7.65
CA ILE A 22 3.84 -0.44 6.19
C ILE A 22 4.61 0.72 5.55
N SER A 23 4.65 1.89 6.18
CA SER A 23 5.45 3.01 5.70
C SER A 23 6.94 2.68 5.74
N ILE A 24 7.40 1.99 6.77
CA ILE A 24 8.78 1.52 6.86
C ILE A 24 9.08 0.53 5.73
N LEU A 25 8.18 -0.41 5.49
CA LEU A 25 8.35 -1.39 4.41
C LEU A 25 8.43 -0.71 3.03
N ILE A 26 7.50 0.18 2.73
CA ILE A 26 7.47 0.90 1.45
C ILE A 26 8.72 1.78 1.30
N SER A 27 9.14 2.45 2.35
CA SER A 27 10.39 3.23 2.35
C SER A 27 11.59 2.35 1.98
N SER A 28 11.69 1.17 2.58
CA SER A 28 12.75 0.21 2.29
C SER A 28 12.70 -0.27 0.84
N LEU A 29 11.53 -0.64 0.35
CA LEU A 29 11.36 -1.20 -0.99
C LEU A 29 11.57 -0.18 -2.11
N THR A 30 11.23 1.08 -1.87
CA THR A 30 11.37 2.16 -2.86
C THR A 30 12.67 2.94 -2.72
N ASN A 31 13.41 2.73 -1.65
CA ASN A 31 14.59 3.51 -1.29
C ASN A 31 14.27 5.02 -1.18
N LYS A 32 13.05 5.34 -0.74
CA LYS A 32 12.63 6.71 -0.48
C LYS A 32 12.55 6.92 1.02
N SER A 33 12.82 8.16 1.48
CA SER A 33 12.70 8.48 2.90
C SER A 33 11.30 8.21 3.42
N ARG A 34 11.20 7.61 4.60
CA ARG A 34 9.94 7.36 5.29
C ARG A 34 9.11 8.64 5.45
N SER A 35 9.76 9.78 5.63
CA SER A 35 9.07 11.07 5.78
C SER A 35 8.28 11.50 4.55
N PHE A 36 8.52 10.87 3.40
CA PHE A 36 7.80 11.14 2.15
C PHE A 36 6.77 10.06 1.80
N VAL A 37 6.65 9.02 2.60
CA VAL A 37 5.66 7.97 2.35
C VAL A 37 4.33 8.37 2.97
N MET A 38 3.30 8.45 2.13
CA MET A 38 1.93 8.66 2.60
C MET A 38 1.20 7.31 2.59
N ALA A 39 0.74 6.88 3.75
CA ALA A 39 0.04 5.61 3.90
C ALA A 39 -1.37 5.86 4.44
N LYS A 40 -2.34 5.18 3.84
CA LYS A 40 -3.75 5.29 4.19
C LYS A 40 -4.34 3.90 4.34
N ILE A 41 -5.29 3.74 5.25
CA ILE A 41 -6.03 2.50 5.42
C ILE A 41 -7.52 2.77 5.49
N GLU A 42 -8.28 1.93 4.78
CA GLU A 42 -9.72 1.84 4.87
C GLU A 42 -10.04 0.40 5.26
N ASP A 43 -10.42 0.20 6.52
CA ASP A 43 -10.74 -1.13 7.02
C ASP A 43 -12.24 -1.35 7.14
N ASN A 44 -12.62 -2.57 7.44
CA ASN A 44 -14.02 -2.96 7.63
C ASN A 44 -14.90 -2.58 6.43
N CYS A 45 -14.32 -2.62 5.23
CA CYS A 45 -15.05 -2.36 3.99
C CYS A 45 -15.92 -3.54 3.61
N GLN A 46 -16.96 -3.28 2.82
CA GLN A 46 -17.72 -4.36 2.21
C GLN A 46 -17.06 -4.75 0.89
N ILE A 47 -16.42 -5.91 0.87
CA ILE A 47 -15.74 -6.42 -0.31
C ILE A 47 -16.26 -7.82 -0.61
N TYR A 48 -16.69 -8.03 -1.84
CA TYR A 48 -17.06 -9.34 -2.36
C TYR A 48 -16.02 -9.77 -3.38
N PHE A 49 -15.31 -10.83 -3.06
CA PHE A 49 -14.31 -11.43 -3.94
C PHE A 49 -14.58 -12.93 -3.95
N ASP A 50 -15.47 -13.35 -4.83
CA ASP A 50 -16.02 -14.71 -4.91
C ASP A 50 -16.89 -15.09 -3.69
N ASP A 51 -16.57 -14.56 -2.51
CA ASP A 51 -17.36 -14.66 -1.28
C ASP A 51 -17.01 -13.48 -0.36
N GLU A 52 -17.46 -13.51 0.88
CA GLU A 52 -17.27 -12.43 1.85
C GLU A 52 -16.08 -12.67 2.80
N THR A 53 -15.27 -13.70 2.57
CA THR A 53 -14.10 -13.91 3.42
C THR A 53 -13.13 -12.74 3.29
N PRO A 54 -12.33 -12.45 4.33
CA PRO A 54 -11.48 -11.26 4.33
C PRO A 54 -10.56 -11.17 3.12
N SER A 55 -10.51 -10.00 2.54
CA SER A 55 -9.70 -9.69 1.37
C SER A 55 -9.10 -8.29 1.48
N CYS A 56 -8.14 -7.98 0.61
CA CYS A 56 -7.44 -6.72 0.64
C CYS A 56 -7.05 -6.29 -0.77
N PHE A 57 -7.21 -5.00 -1.05
CA PHE A 57 -6.72 -4.37 -2.27
C PHE A 57 -5.76 -3.26 -1.87
N LEU A 58 -4.52 -3.33 -2.36
CA LEU A 58 -3.52 -2.30 -2.13
C LEU A 58 -3.25 -1.54 -3.43
N GLU A 59 -3.21 -0.21 -3.33
CA GLU A 59 -2.84 0.67 -4.43
C GLU A 59 -1.54 1.38 -4.05
N ILE A 60 -0.53 1.26 -4.91
CA ILE A 60 0.78 1.87 -4.68
C ILE A 60 1.09 2.78 -5.85
N LYS A 61 1.32 4.06 -5.55
CA LYS A 61 1.71 5.06 -6.53
C LYS A 61 3.06 5.64 -6.13
N SER A 62 3.91 5.87 -7.10
CA SER A 62 5.22 6.49 -6.86
C SER A 62 5.73 7.14 -8.13
N ILE A 63 6.55 8.17 -7.96
CA ILE A 63 7.32 8.73 -9.05
C ILE A 63 8.58 7.88 -9.18
N GLY A 64 8.54 6.88 -10.07
CA GLY A 64 9.63 5.93 -10.21
C GLY A 64 9.80 5.00 -9.01
N SER A 65 10.92 4.32 -8.96
CA SER A 65 11.34 3.44 -7.88
C SER A 65 10.41 2.25 -7.63
N LEU A 66 9.60 1.87 -8.62
CA LEU A 66 8.74 0.70 -8.54
C LEU A 66 9.38 -0.48 -9.27
N ASN A 67 9.40 -1.61 -8.60
CA ASN A 67 9.77 -2.89 -9.16
C ASN A 67 8.73 -3.93 -8.73
N PRO A 68 7.56 -3.96 -9.40
CA PRO A 68 6.42 -4.75 -8.94
C PRO A 68 6.71 -6.23 -8.75
N SER A 69 7.51 -6.84 -9.63
CA SER A 69 7.82 -8.26 -9.54
C SER A 69 8.62 -8.62 -8.29
N GLU A 70 9.39 -7.68 -7.75
CA GLU A 70 10.16 -7.87 -6.52
C GLU A 70 9.44 -7.35 -5.28
N MET A 71 8.51 -6.43 -5.46
CA MET A 71 7.78 -5.80 -4.35
C MET A 71 6.53 -6.58 -3.94
N ALA A 72 5.92 -7.31 -4.87
CA ALA A 72 4.64 -7.97 -4.64
C ALA A 72 4.69 -8.96 -3.48
N LYS A 73 5.73 -9.79 -3.42
CA LYS A 73 5.83 -10.80 -2.37
C LYS A 73 6.01 -10.20 -0.97
N PRO A 74 6.99 -9.32 -0.71
CA PRO A 74 7.15 -8.76 0.63
C PRO A 74 5.92 -7.97 1.09
N ILE A 75 5.24 -7.27 0.20
CA ILE A 75 4.03 -6.52 0.56
C ILE A 75 2.88 -7.48 0.89
N SER A 76 2.68 -8.51 0.07
CA SER A 76 1.65 -9.52 0.32
C SER A 76 1.91 -10.28 1.62
N ASP A 77 3.16 -10.66 1.86
CA ASP A 77 3.55 -11.36 3.09
C ASP A 77 3.28 -10.48 4.32
N PHE A 78 3.56 -9.19 4.22
CA PHE A 78 3.28 -8.24 5.30
C PHE A 78 1.78 -8.21 5.63
N VAL A 79 0.93 -8.06 4.62
CA VAL A 79 -0.53 -8.02 4.81
C VAL A 79 -1.02 -9.34 5.39
N HIS A 80 -0.55 -10.46 4.86
CA HIS A 80 -0.91 -11.79 5.36
C HIS A 80 -0.55 -11.95 6.85
N GLN A 81 0.68 -11.58 7.22
CA GLN A 81 1.15 -11.74 8.60
C GLN A 81 0.46 -10.79 9.56
N LYS A 82 0.25 -9.54 9.16
CA LYS A 82 -0.30 -8.52 10.06
C LYS A 82 -1.82 -8.54 10.15
N MET A 83 -2.50 -8.96 9.10
CA MET A 83 -3.96 -8.87 9.01
C MET A 83 -4.64 -10.22 8.90
N GLY A 84 -3.88 -11.31 8.77
CA GLY A 84 -4.43 -12.66 8.70
C GLY A 84 -5.18 -12.96 7.40
N ILE A 85 -4.95 -12.18 6.34
CA ILE A 85 -5.63 -12.36 5.07
C ILE A 85 -4.84 -13.38 4.24
N PRO A 86 -5.50 -14.39 3.64
CA PRO A 86 -4.82 -15.36 2.77
C PRO A 86 -4.18 -14.66 1.57
N LEU A 87 -3.01 -15.13 1.16
CA LEU A 87 -2.27 -14.52 0.05
C LEU A 87 -3.08 -14.43 -1.24
N GLU A 88 -3.89 -15.45 -1.52
CA GLU A 88 -4.74 -15.50 -2.73
C GLU A 88 -5.92 -14.51 -2.69
N ARG A 89 -6.11 -13.83 -1.57
CA ARG A 89 -7.16 -12.83 -1.41
C ARG A 89 -6.61 -11.41 -1.29
N ILE A 90 -5.37 -11.22 -1.74
CA ILE A 90 -4.69 -9.92 -1.72
C ILE A 90 -4.35 -9.53 -3.16
N TYR A 91 -4.89 -8.40 -3.61
CA TYR A 91 -4.51 -7.77 -4.87
C TYR A 91 -3.65 -6.54 -4.59
N ILE A 92 -2.66 -6.31 -5.45
CA ILE A 92 -1.82 -5.11 -5.40
C ILE A 92 -1.77 -4.52 -6.80
N SER A 93 -2.04 -3.23 -6.90
CA SER A 93 -1.90 -2.46 -8.13
C SER A 93 -0.78 -1.45 -7.97
N PHE A 94 0.08 -1.33 -8.97
CA PHE A 94 1.20 -0.40 -8.98
C PHE A 94 1.00 0.62 -10.10
N GLU A 95 1.27 1.89 -9.79
CA GLU A 95 1.21 2.96 -10.78
C GLU A 95 2.46 3.82 -10.68
N ASP A 96 3.22 3.89 -11.77
CA ASP A 96 4.36 4.79 -11.91
C ASP A 96 3.84 6.13 -12.43
N VAL A 97 3.90 7.17 -11.59
CA VAL A 97 3.33 8.47 -11.92
C VAL A 97 4.43 9.37 -12.46
N PRO A 98 4.23 10.00 -13.64
CA PRO A 98 5.18 11.00 -14.12
C PRO A 98 5.33 12.16 -13.14
N ALA A 99 6.54 12.66 -12.98
CA ALA A 99 6.84 13.76 -12.07
C ALA A 99 5.98 15.00 -12.34
N SER A 100 5.68 15.25 -13.61
CA SER A 100 4.84 16.39 -14.01
C SER A 100 3.38 16.27 -13.56
N LEU A 101 2.95 15.08 -13.13
CA LEU A 101 1.58 14.82 -12.71
C LEU A 101 1.45 14.66 -11.19
N TRP A 102 2.49 15.00 -10.45
CA TRP A 102 2.49 14.93 -8.99
C TRP A 102 2.94 16.28 -8.42
N ALA A 103 2.17 16.80 -7.49
CA ALA A 103 2.48 18.08 -6.84
C ALA A 103 2.72 17.89 -5.35
N TRP A 104 3.66 18.64 -4.82
CA TRP A 104 3.96 18.73 -3.41
C TRP A 104 4.36 20.17 -3.07
N ASN A 105 3.92 20.63 -1.93
CA ASN A 105 4.23 21.99 -1.45
C ASN A 105 3.86 23.07 -2.48
N GLY A 106 2.74 22.85 -3.17
CA GLY A 106 2.17 23.83 -4.09
C GLY A 106 2.75 23.85 -5.50
N ARG A 107 3.58 22.85 -5.88
CA ARG A 107 4.14 22.79 -7.23
C ARG A 107 4.44 21.37 -7.64
N THR A 108 4.49 21.13 -8.94
CA THR A 108 4.78 19.83 -9.50
C THR A 108 6.26 19.49 -9.43
N PHE A 109 6.59 18.21 -9.49
CA PHE A 109 7.97 17.72 -9.47
C PHE A 109 8.65 17.80 -10.84
N GLY A 110 7.90 18.03 -11.89
CA GLY A 110 8.45 18.12 -13.22
C GLY A 110 7.99 19.31 -14.03
#